data_cbafcf3f9c15253c074925c7b10891b9
#
_entry.id   cbafcf3f9c15253c074925c7b10891b9
#
_cell.length_a   1.000
_cell.length_b   1.000
_cell.length_c   1.000
_cell.angle_alpha   90.00
_cell.angle_beta   90.00
_cell.angle_gamma   90.00
#
_symmetry.space_group_name_H-M   'P 1'
#
loop_
_entity.id
_entity.type
_entity.pdbx_description
1 polymer ?
#
loop_
_entity_poly.entity_id
_entity_poly.type
_entity_poly.pdbx_seq_one_letter_code
_entity_poly.pdbx_strand_id
1 'polypeptide(L)'
;MFVCLDCGKVFENADHYVETHGLDTPPYEEWDGCPSCGGAYTEAHECDECGCWITGEYIKTASSQRICENCYNTMELGDED
;
A
#
# COMPACT_ATOMS: atom_id res chain seq x y z
N MET A 1 -4.28 -4.85 -2.01
CA MET A 1 -4.16 -4.47 -0.59
C MET A 1 -3.55 -3.10 -0.47
N PHE A 2 -3.84 -2.43 0.62
CA PHE A 2 -3.33 -1.10 0.86
C PHE A 2 -2.69 -1.05 2.23
N VAL A 3 -1.79 -0.13 2.43
CA VAL A 3 -1.13 0.05 3.71
C VAL A 3 -1.20 1.52 4.09
N CYS A 4 -1.54 1.77 5.34
CA CYS A 4 -1.64 3.13 5.84
C CYS A 4 -0.24 3.69 6.05
N LEU A 5 -0.03 4.92 5.61
CA LEU A 5 1.27 5.55 5.77
C LEU A 5 1.45 6.14 7.17
N ASP A 6 0.37 6.26 7.93
CA ASP A 6 0.46 6.79 9.27
C ASP A 6 0.53 5.72 10.34
N CYS A 7 -0.32 4.76 10.31
CA CYS A 7 -0.35 3.73 11.35
C CYS A 7 0.20 2.39 10.88
N GLY A 8 0.45 2.25 9.60
CA GLY A 8 1.03 1.01 9.08
C GLY A 8 0.08 -0.16 8.94
N LYS A 9 -1.21 0.08 9.09
CA LYS A 9 -2.16 -1.01 9.01
C LYS A 9 -2.40 -1.42 7.56
N VAL A 10 -2.46 -2.71 7.32
CA VAL A 10 -2.72 -3.25 5.98
C VAL A 10 -4.20 -3.59 5.91
N PHE A 11 -4.87 -3.18 4.85
CA PHE A 11 -6.30 -3.41 4.72
C PHE A 11 -6.66 -3.60 3.25
N GLU A 12 -7.83 -4.16 3.03
CA GLU A 12 -8.26 -4.42 1.67
C GLU A 12 -9.04 -3.27 1.08
N ASN A 13 -9.83 -2.60 1.84
CA ASN A 13 -10.66 -1.51 1.36
C ASN A 13 -10.54 -0.33 2.30
N ALA A 14 -10.40 0.85 1.73
CA ALA A 14 -10.37 2.06 2.54
C ALA A 14 -11.78 2.44 2.96
N ASP A 15 -11.88 3.16 4.05
CA ASP A 15 -13.17 3.65 4.51
C ASP A 15 -13.40 5.02 3.92
N HIS A 16 -14.65 5.35 3.73
CA HIS A 16 -15.02 6.64 3.19
C HIS A 16 -15.35 7.56 4.36
N TYR A 17 -14.71 8.72 4.39
CA TYR A 17 -14.91 9.67 5.47
C TYR A 17 -15.52 10.94 4.90
N VAL A 18 -16.39 11.54 5.67
CA VAL A 18 -17.02 12.80 5.28
C VAL A 18 -16.90 13.75 6.46
N GLU A 19 -16.40 14.93 6.20
CA GLU A 19 -16.30 15.92 7.25
C GLU A 19 -17.10 17.14 6.85
N THR A 20 -18.05 17.56 7.66
CA THR A 20 -18.85 18.72 7.37
C THR A 20 -18.44 19.84 8.29
N HIS A 21 -18.32 21.02 7.73
CA HIS A 21 -17.95 22.18 8.50
C HIS A 21 -19.17 23.05 8.63
N GLY A 22 -19.80 23.04 9.78
CA GLY A 22 -20.96 23.83 10.00
C GLY A 22 -22.19 23.04 9.69
N LEU A 23 -23.23 23.71 9.32
CA LEU A 23 -24.48 23.08 9.21
C LEU A 23 -24.50 22.23 7.99
N ASP A 24 -25.54 21.96 7.45
CA ASP A 24 -25.67 21.00 6.44
C ASP A 24 -25.46 21.59 5.08
N THR A 25 -24.73 22.64 4.92
CA THR A 25 -24.48 23.19 3.63
C THR A 25 -23.07 22.96 3.21
N PRO A 26 -22.81 22.80 1.96
CA PRO A 26 -21.43 22.73 1.47
C PRO A 26 -20.72 24.02 1.82
N PRO A 27 -19.40 23.97 1.87
CA PRO A 27 -18.58 22.85 1.44
C PRO A 27 -18.39 21.80 2.53
N TYR A 28 -18.29 20.57 2.10
CA TYR A 28 -17.91 19.51 2.99
C TYR A 28 -16.81 18.74 2.27
N GLU A 29 -16.04 17.99 3.02
CA GLU A 29 -14.92 17.27 2.46
C GLU A 29 -15.15 15.78 2.57
N GLU A 30 -14.79 15.08 1.53
CA GLU A 30 -14.90 13.63 1.52
C GLU A 30 -13.56 13.06 1.11
N TRP A 31 -13.17 12.00 1.72
CA TRP A 31 -11.94 11.33 1.32
C TRP A 31 -12.00 9.87 1.74
N ASP A 32 -11.17 9.04 1.10
CA ASP A 32 -11.03 7.66 1.51
C ASP A 32 -9.73 7.55 2.29
N GLY A 33 -9.74 6.80 3.35
CA GLY A 33 -8.57 6.69 4.18
C GLY A 33 -8.52 5.39 4.94
N CYS A 34 -7.50 5.25 5.76
CA CYS A 34 -7.32 4.06 6.57
C CYS A 34 -8.51 3.85 7.47
N PRO A 35 -9.08 2.63 7.50
CA PRO A 35 -10.26 2.39 8.34
C PRO A 35 -9.98 2.52 9.82
N SER A 36 -8.72 2.57 10.21
CA SER A 36 -8.37 2.68 11.60
C SER A 36 -8.11 4.12 12.02
N CYS A 37 -7.40 4.88 11.22
CA CYS A 37 -7.03 6.23 11.61
C CYS A 37 -7.44 7.30 10.61
N GLY A 38 -7.92 6.90 9.47
CA GLY A 38 -8.33 7.88 8.46
C GLY A 38 -7.18 8.55 7.74
N GLY A 39 -5.96 8.06 7.94
CA GLY A 39 -4.79 8.69 7.33
C GLY A 39 -4.58 8.28 5.89
N ALA A 40 -3.53 8.79 5.31
CA ALA A 40 -3.20 8.48 3.93
C ALA A 40 -2.76 7.04 3.79
N TYR A 41 -2.95 6.48 2.62
CA TYR A 41 -2.58 5.10 2.37
C TYR A 41 -2.08 4.98 0.94
N THR A 42 -1.42 3.87 0.65
CA THR A 42 -0.93 3.61 -0.69
C THR A 42 -1.13 2.14 -1.01
N GLU A 43 -1.09 1.83 -2.29
CA GLU A 43 -1.25 0.47 -2.71
C GLU A 43 -0.06 -0.37 -2.27
N ALA A 44 -0.30 -1.60 -1.88
CA ALA A 44 0.77 -2.49 -1.43
C ALA A 44 0.59 -3.85 -2.06
N HIS A 45 1.70 -4.51 -2.32
CA HIS A 45 1.69 -5.85 -2.90
C HIS A 45 2.56 -6.74 -2.04
N GLU A 46 2.17 -7.99 -1.92
CA GLU A 46 2.93 -8.91 -1.11
C GLU A 46 4.05 -9.52 -1.93
N CYS A 47 5.25 -9.53 -1.40
CA CYS A 47 6.38 -10.14 -2.08
C CYS A 47 6.19 -11.65 -2.11
N ASP A 48 6.34 -12.24 -3.28
CA ASP A 48 6.14 -13.68 -3.41
C ASP A 48 7.30 -14.47 -2.82
N GLU A 49 8.41 -13.82 -2.56
CA GLU A 49 9.57 -14.53 -2.03
C GLU A 49 9.65 -14.45 -0.51
N CYS A 50 9.60 -13.27 0.03
CA CYS A 50 9.79 -13.12 1.47
C CYS A 50 8.49 -12.75 2.20
N GLY A 51 7.47 -12.43 1.49
CA GLY A 51 6.19 -12.13 2.13
C GLY A 51 6.07 -10.72 2.68
N CYS A 52 7.00 -9.84 2.37
CA CYS A 52 6.92 -8.48 2.84
C CYS A 52 5.96 -7.68 1.97
N TRP A 53 5.44 -6.59 2.53
CA TRP A 53 4.57 -5.73 1.77
C TRP A 53 5.40 -4.71 1.02
N ILE A 54 5.17 -4.59 -0.28
CA ILE A 54 5.87 -3.68 -1.15
C ILE A 54 4.98 -2.50 -1.41
N THR A 55 5.43 -1.30 -1.05
CA THR A 55 4.66 -0.10 -1.32
C THR A 55 5.30 0.62 -2.48
N GLY A 56 4.50 1.11 -3.38
CA GLY A 56 5.02 1.80 -4.54
C GLY A 56 5.42 0.81 -5.61
N GLU A 57 6.63 0.92 -6.07
CA GLU A 57 7.08 0.09 -7.18
C GLU A 57 7.49 -1.28 -6.71
N TYR A 58 7.29 -2.24 -7.54
CA TYR A 58 7.73 -3.59 -7.26
C TYR A 58 8.36 -4.16 -8.53
N ILE A 59 9.05 -5.27 -8.39
CA ILE A 59 9.74 -5.90 -9.52
C ILE A 59 8.97 -7.14 -9.93
N LYS A 60 8.67 -7.21 -11.21
CA LYS A 60 7.94 -8.35 -11.73
C LYS A 60 8.92 -9.27 -12.42
N THR A 61 8.94 -10.52 -12.03
CA THR A 61 9.86 -11.48 -12.61
C THR A 61 9.27 -12.08 -13.88
N ALA A 62 10.07 -12.86 -14.55
CA ALA A 62 9.63 -13.54 -15.76
C ALA A 62 8.52 -14.54 -15.46
N SER A 63 8.43 -14.99 -14.24
CA SER A 63 7.37 -15.91 -13.84
C SER A 63 6.13 -15.18 -13.37
N SER A 64 6.07 -13.87 -13.58
CA SER A 64 4.93 -13.06 -13.18
C SER A 64 4.79 -12.94 -11.68
N GLN A 65 5.86 -13.11 -10.95
CA GLN A 65 5.83 -12.93 -9.51
C GLN A 65 6.20 -11.50 -9.18
N ARG A 66 5.66 -11.01 -8.08
CA ARG A 66 6.00 -9.68 -7.60
C ARG A 66 6.93 -9.83 -6.43
N ILE A 67 8.11 -9.26 -6.52
CA ILE A 67 9.10 -9.37 -5.47
C ILE A 67 9.59 -7.98 -5.10
N CYS A 68 10.11 -7.85 -3.90
CA CYS A 68 10.65 -6.59 -3.45
C CYS A 68 12.07 -6.42 -4.00
N GLU A 69 12.55 -5.19 -3.93
CA GLU A 69 13.85 -4.91 -4.47
C GLU A 69 14.92 -5.70 -3.76
N ASN A 70 14.75 -5.92 -2.49
CA ASN A 70 15.72 -6.67 -1.72
C ASN A 70 15.83 -8.11 -2.22
N CYS A 71 14.73 -8.75 -2.49
CA CYS A 71 14.74 -10.10 -3.02
C CYS A 71 15.33 -10.13 -4.42
N TYR A 72 15.03 -9.12 -5.20
CA TYR A 72 15.56 -9.05 -6.54
C TYR A 72 17.06 -8.92 -6.52
N ASN A 73 17.59 -8.09 -5.63
CA ASN A 73 19.04 -7.92 -5.54
C ASN A 73 19.73 -9.21 -5.10
N THR A 74 19.11 -9.92 -4.18
CA THR A 74 19.67 -11.19 -3.73
C THR A 74 19.66 -12.20 -4.87
N MET A 75 18.57 -12.22 -5.61
CA MET A 75 18.45 -13.14 -6.70
C MET A 75 19.52 -12.88 -7.76
N GLU A 76 19.75 -11.62 -8.08
CA GLU A 76 20.73 -11.30 -9.03
C GLU A 76 22.10 -11.63 -8.60
N LEU A 77 22.43 -11.43 -7.36
CA LEU A 77 23.73 -11.78 -6.89
C LEU A 77 23.97 -13.25 -6.96
N GLY A 78 22.97 -14.00 -6.79
CA GLY A 78 23.09 -15.43 -6.81
C GLY A 78 23.56 -15.94 -8.12
N ASP A 79 23.28 -15.24 -9.22
CA ASP A 79 23.64 -15.71 -10.37
C ASP A 79 24.93 -15.37 -10.83
N GLU A 80 25.59 -14.67 -10.30
CA GLU A 80 26.67 -14.20 -10.73
C GLU A 80 27.70 -15.04 -10.76
N ASP A 81 28.20 -15.58 -10.58
CA ASP A 81 29.22 -16.39 -10.65
C ASP A 81 29.42 -17.11 -11.64
#